data_10da4e8f1073e14f0646482a6d052d3a
#
_entry.id   10da4e8f1073e14f0646482a6d052d3a
#
_cell.length_a   1.000
_cell.length_b   1.000
_cell.length_c   1.000
_cell.angle_alpha   90.00
_cell.angle_beta   90.00
_cell.angle_gamma   90.00
#
_symmetry.space_group_name_H-M   'P 1'
#
loop_
_entity.id
_entity.type
_entity.pdbx_description
1 polymer ?
#
loop_
_entity_poly.entity_id
_entity_poly.type
_entity_poly.pdbx_seq_one_letter_code
_entity_poly.pdbx_strand_id
1 'polypeptide(L)'
;MDADYFLGESLDAAGERTGERIGVDADSLTTHGVILGMTGSGKTGLGIVLIEEALASGIPVLALDPKGDLTNLLLTFPELQPQDFAPWVPSGADPAEVASTWAEGLAGWGVDGSRIASLRASARMGVYTPGSTAATPLNLVGDLAAPTAAAGGATTEEAIVDEVEALTSGLLALVGIEGDPLASPEHLLVANLLHGAWTQGEQLDLPTLLTRIQAPPMRRLGVMDLDTVIPPDRRTALAVRLNGVLASPGFSTWVTGAPLDVQRLLFAEDGRPSLACVTLSHLSDAERQLAVTRILAALIRWYRAQPGTDQLRALVYIDEVAGYAPPTAAPATKQPILTILKQARAFGVGMVLATQNPVDLDYKALSNAGTWMIGRLQTERDKARLLDGLASATGGTDVAELDRSISALGKRQFLLHRTTGEPATRFTTRWAMS
;
A
#
# COMPACT_ATOMS: atom_id res chain seq x y z
N MET A 1 24.24 16.43 -1.77
CA MET A 1 23.75 15.98 -0.45
C MET A 1 23.35 14.55 -0.65
N ASP A 2 24.00 13.65 0.06
CA ASP A 2 23.68 12.23 -0.05
C ASP A 2 22.23 12.02 0.37
N ALA A 3 21.37 11.68 -0.61
CA ALA A 3 19.93 11.50 -0.43
C ALA A 3 19.60 10.11 0.11
N ASP A 4 20.53 9.51 0.85
CA ASP A 4 20.35 8.18 1.41
C ASP A 4 19.45 8.22 2.64
N TYR A 5 18.37 7.44 2.60
CA TYR A 5 17.49 7.19 3.73
C TYR A 5 18.23 6.40 4.79
N PHE A 6 18.52 7.00 5.91
CA PHE A 6 19.26 6.38 7.00
C PHE A 6 18.43 5.31 7.70
N LEU A 7 18.70 4.06 7.40
CA LEU A 7 17.98 2.92 7.97
C LEU A 7 18.58 2.38 9.28
N GLY A 8 19.90 2.51 9.47
CA GLY A 8 20.59 1.96 10.62
C GLY A 8 22.10 1.87 10.44
N GLU A 9 22.74 0.94 11.13
CA GLU A 9 24.19 0.72 11.06
C GLU A 9 24.53 -0.72 10.69
N SER A 10 25.65 -0.88 9.97
CA SER A 10 26.17 -2.19 9.58
C SER A 10 26.56 -3.02 10.82
N LEU A 11 26.54 -4.33 10.63
CA LEU A 11 26.91 -5.31 11.64
C LEU A 11 28.19 -6.04 11.24
N ASP A 12 29.07 -6.22 12.20
CA ASP A 12 30.25 -7.07 12.05
C ASP A 12 29.90 -8.57 12.07
N ALA A 13 30.93 -9.42 12.03
CA ALA A 13 30.76 -10.87 12.07
C ALA A 13 30.15 -11.38 13.40
N ALA A 14 30.36 -10.65 14.51
CA ALA A 14 29.79 -10.98 15.82
C ALA A 14 28.34 -10.51 15.98
N GLY A 15 27.84 -9.67 15.03
CA GLY A 15 26.51 -9.09 15.09
C GLY A 15 26.44 -7.78 15.86
N GLU A 16 27.59 -7.16 16.14
CA GLU A 16 27.70 -5.88 16.83
C GLU A 16 27.72 -4.72 15.83
N ARG A 17 27.23 -3.54 16.25
CA ARG A 17 27.19 -2.32 15.43
C ARG A 17 28.62 -1.83 15.14
N THR A 18 28.90 -1.54 13.88
CA THR A 18 30.21 -1.03 13.45
C THR A 18 30.33 0.49 13.51
N GLY A 19 29.23 1.21 13.63
CA GLY A 19 29.16 2.66 13.49
C GLY A 19 29.06 3.15 12.03
N GLU A 20 29.19 2.23 11.04
CA GLU A 20 29.00 2.57 9.64
C GLU A 20 27.51 2.68 9.30
N ARG A 21 27.10 3.83 8.77
CA ARG A 21 25.70 4.10 8.43
C ARG A 21 25.28 3.32 7.19
N ILE A 22 24.14 2.66 7.30
CA ILE A 22 23.49 1.98 6.18
C ILE A 22 22.26 2.76 5.77
N GLY A 23 22.15 3.03 4.47
CA GLY A 23 21.05 3.74 3.85
C GLY A 23 20.61 3.12 2.55
N VAL A 24 19.50 3.63 2.04
CA VAL A 24 18.96 3.32 0.72
C VAL A 24 18.81 4.64 -0.02
N ASP A 25 19.41 4.73 -1.21
CA ASP A 25 19.18 5.87 -2.09
C ASP A 25 17.70 5.96 -2.44
N ALA A 26 17.13 7.17 -2.26
CA ALA A 26 15.71 7.43 -2.48
C ALA A 26 15.25 7.01 -3.89
N ASP A 27 16.03 7.38 -4.92
CA ASP A 27 15.68 7.13 -6.31
C ASP A 27 15.76 5.63 -6.67
N SER A 28 16.56 4.85 -5.94
CA SER A 28 16.61 3.40 -6.09
C SER A 28 15.28 2.74 -5.76
N LEU A 29 14.46 3.34 -4.88
CA LEU A 29 13.13 2.85 -4.52
C LEU A 29 12.11 2.97 -5.67
N THR A 30 12.39 3.70 -6.74
CA THR A 30 11.58 3.65 -7.96
C THR A 30 11.56 2.25 -8.57
N THR A 31 12.57 1.41 -8.28
CA THR A 31 12.62 0.00 -8.66
C THR A 31 11.93 -0.91 -7.63
N HIS A 32 11.17 -0.32 -6.73
CA HIS A 32 10.37 -0.98 -5.69
C HIS A 32 11.20 -1.72 -4.62
N GLY A 33 10.57 -2.00 -3.50
CA GLY A 33 11.21 -2.67 -2.38
C GLY A 33 10.34 -3.75 -1.75
N VAL A 34 10.99 -4.67 -1.04
CA VAL A 34 10.32 -5.69 -0.22
C VAL A 34 10.95 -5.73 1.16
N ILE A 35 10.12 -5.71 2.21
CA ILE A 35 10.54 -5.94 3.59
C ILE A 35 9.98 -7.27 4.06
N LEU A 36 10.85 -8.22 4.36
CA LEU A 36 10.49 -9.55 4.81
C LEU A 36 10.92 -9.76 6.26
N GLY A 37 10.09 -10.45 7.03
CA GLY A 37 10.48 -10.81 8.38
C GLY A 37 9.31 -11.30 9.22
N MET A 38 9.56 -12.33 10.03
CA MET A 38 8.56 -12.90 10.94
C MET A 38 8.06 -11.88 11.97
N THR A 39 6.97 -12.21 12.65
CA THR A 39 6.46 -11.42 13.77
C THR A 39 7.55 -11.16 14.81
N GLY A 40 7.71 -9.90 15.23
CA GLY A 40 8.73 -9.50 16.20
C GLY A 40 10.14 -9.35 15.62
N SER A 41 10.37 -9.53 14.32
CA SER A 41 11.67 -9.26 13.67
C SER A 41 12.04 -7.78 13.64
N GLY A 42 11.08 -6.87 13.77
CA GLY A 42 11.25 -5.43 13.63
C GLY A 42 10.82 -4.85 12.28
N LYS A 43 10.14 -5.65 11.45
CA LYS A 43 9.67 -5.29 10.10
C LYS A 43 8.89 -3.97 10.06
N THR A 44 7.84 -3.82 10.88
CA THR A 44 7.03 -2.60 10.95
C THR A 44 7.88 -1.39 11.38
N GLY A 45 8.80 -1.58 12.34
CA GLY A 45 9.73 -0.53 12.75
C GLY A 45 10.66 -0.07 11.62
N LEU A 46 11.19 -0.99 10.80
CA LEU A 46 11.98 -0.63 9.62
C LEU A 46 11.12 0.09 8.57
N GLY A 47 9.87 -0.34 8.35
CA GLY A 47 8.91 0.34 7.46
C GLY A 47 8.62 1.77 7.93
N ILE A 48 8.41 1.97 9.25
CA ILE A 48 8.23 3.31 9.84
C ILE A 48 9.46 4.17 9.59
N VAL A 49 10.67 3.65 9.84
CA VAL A 49 11.94 4.37 9.59
C VAL A 49 12.04 4.80 8.13
N LEU A 50 11.71 3.94 7.19
CA LEU A 50 11.71 4.25 5.75
C LEU A 50 10.71 5.37 5.40
N ILE A 51 9.51 5.32 5.97
CA ILE A 51 8.48 6.34 5.79
C ILE A 51 8.94 7.68 6.37
N GLU A 52 9.53 7.69 7.56
CA GLU A 52 10.07 8.91 8.19
C GLU A 52 11.16 9.56 7.33
N GLU A 53 12.09 8.78 6.78
CA GLU A 53 13.16 9.29 5.92
C GLU A 53 12.58 9.85 4.61
N ALA A 54 11.61 9.18 4.00
CA ALA A 54 10.93 9.68 2.79
C ALA A 54 10.27 11.03 3.04
N LEU A 55 9.49 11.16 4.12
CA LEU A 55 8.81 12.40 4.48
C LEU A 55 9.80 13.53 4.80
N ALA A 56 10.88 13.21 5.54
CA ALA A 56 11.93 14.17 5.87
C ALA A 56 12.69 14.70 4.62
N SER A 57 12.75 13.87 3.57
CA SER A 57 13.37 14.22 2.28
C SER A 57 12.41 14.90 1.31
N GLY A 58 11.17 15.17 1.73
CA GLY A 58 10.18 15.85 0.88
C GLY A 58 9.38 14.91 -0.02
N ILE A 59 9.47 13.60 0.17
CA ILE A 59 8.73 12.60 -0.61
C ILE A 59 7.43 12.23 0.11
N PRO A 60 6.26 12.41 -0.53
CA PRO A 60 4.98 12.01 0.04
C PRO A 60 4.83 10.49 0.11
N VAL A 61 4.07 10.02 1.10
CA VAL A 61 3.87 8.59 1.35
C VAL A 61 2.39 8.26 1.44
N LEU A 62 1.96 7.27 0.65
CA LEU A 62 0.69 6.58 0.79
C LEU A 62 0.94 5.25 1.51
N ALA A 63 0.52 5.15 2.76
CA ALA A 63 0.67 3.94 3.57
C ALA A 63 -0.66 3.22 3.70
N LEU A 64 -0.73 1.96 3.25
CA LEU A 64 -1.88 1.08 3.45
C LEU A 64 -1.61 0.19 4.65
N ASP A 65 -2.48 0.29 5.66
CA ASP A 65 -2.30 -0.31 6.98
C ASP A 65 -3.45 -1.25 7.34
N PRO A 66 -3.37 -2.52 6.94
CA PRO A 66 -4.40 -3.52 7.24
C PRO A 66 -4.52 -3.89 8.71
N LYS A 67 -3.48 -3.63 9.52
CA LYS A 67 -3.42 -4.02 10.93
C LYS A 67 -3.68 -2.88 11.90
N GLY A 68 -3.45 -1.63 11.50
CA GLY A 68 -3.56 -0.45 12.35
C GLY A 68 -2.26 -0.07 13.07
N ASP A 69 -1.13 -0.72 12.74
CA ASP A 69 0.16 -0.52 13.42
C ASP A 69 0.85 0.78 12.97
N LEU A 70 0.57 1.29 11.76
CA LEU A 70 1.22 2.47 11.20
C LEU A 70 0.63 3.80 11.70
N THR A 71 -0.52 3.78 12.37
CA THR A 71 -1.11 5.00 12.95
C THR A 71 -0.20 5.65 13.99
N ASN A 72 0.71 4.88 14.59
CA ASN A 72 1.73 5.38 15.51
C ASN A 72 2.69 6.39 14.85
N LEU A 73 2.83 6.42 13.52
CA LEU A 73 3.59 7.44 12.79
C LEU A 73 3.16 8.89 13.11
N LEU A 74 1.94 9.09 13.61
CA LEU A 74 1.47 10.40 14.03
C LEU A 74 1.92 10.79 15.44
N LEU A 75 2.44 9.83 16.24
CA LEU A 75 2.87 10.04 17.61
C LEU A 75 4.33 10.49 17.64
N THR A 76 4.58 11.71 17.21
CA THR A 76 5.91 12.32 17.20
C THR A 76 6.03 13.34 18.33
N PHE A 77 7.00 13.18 19.22
CA PHE A 77 7.18 13.98 20.43
C PHE A 77 8.56 14.67 20.45
N PRO A 78 8.69 15.86 19.84
CA PRO A 78 9.97 16.58 19.75
C PRO A 78 10.62 16.87 21.11
N GLU A 79 9.80 17.18 22.11
CA GLU A 79 10.29 17.52 23.45
C GLU A 79 10.64 16.29 24.28
N LEU A 80 10.19 15.09 23.88
CA LEU A 80 10.40 13.81 24.58
C LEU A 80 10.05 13.88 26.07
N GLN A 81 8.99 14.63 26.42
CA GLN A 81 8.61 14.85 27.81
C GLN A 81 7.62 13.77 28.28
N PRO A 82 7.62 13.39 29.58
CA PRO A 82 6.69 12.40 30.12
C PRO A 82 5.21 12.67 29.78
N GLN A 83 4.78 13.93 29.80
CA GLN A 83 3.42 14.32 29.46
C GLN A 83 3.00 13.98 28.02
N ASP A 84 3.96 13.90 27.09
CA ASP A 84 3.72 13.56 25.69
C ASP A 84 3.33 12.08 25.57
N PHE A 85 3.95 11.23 26.41
CA PHE A 85 3.74 9.80 26.42
C PHE A 85 2.53 9.36 27.29
N ALA A 86 2.19 10.16 28.32
CA ALA A 86 1.18 9.78 29.31
C ALA A 86 -0.15 9.28 28.73
N PRO A 87 -0.73 9.86 27.64
CA PRO A 87 -1.97 9.37 27.06
C PRO A 87 -1.85 8.01 26.34
N TRP A 88 -0.64 7.59 26.01
CA TRP A 88 -0.36 6.47 25.09
C TRP A 88 0.27 5.26 25.78
N VAL A 89 0.74 5.40 27.02
CA VAL A 89 1.34 4.29 27.75
C VAL A 89 0.26 3.40 28.39
N PRO A 90 0.49 2.08 28.50
CA PRO A 90 -0.44 1.20 29.18
C PRO A 90 -0.69 1.62 30.63
N SER A 91 -1.89 1.30 31.14
CA SER A 91 -2.23 1.55 32.54
C SER A 91 -1.20 0.87 33.47
N GLY A 92 -0.60 1.68 34.35
CA GLY A 92 0.43 1.21 35.29
C GLY A 92 1.88 1.36 34.83
N ALA A 93 2.14 1.75 33.57
CA ALA A 93 3.47 2.14 33.14
C ALA A 93 3.79 3.60 33.56
N ASP A 94 5.04 3.87 33.87
CA ASP A 94 5.50 5.22 34.19
C ASP A 94 5.85 5.99 32.90
N PRO A 95 5.13 7.07 32.55
CA PRO A 95 5.46 7.88 31.37
C PRO A 95 6.86 8.47 31.40
N ALA A 96 7.44 8.74 32.57
CA ALA A 96 8.79 9.26 32.69
C ALA A 96 9.85 8.22 32.30
N GLU A 97 9.65 6.98 32.70
CA GLU A 97 10.52 5.87 32.33
C GLU A 97 10.44 5.58 30.82
N VAL A 98 9.25 5.62 30.25
CA VAL A 98 9.04 5.44 28.79
C VAL A 98 9.71 6.58 28.01
N ALA A 99 9.54 7.84 28.43
CA ALA A 99 10.15 9.00 27.77
C ALA A 99 11.69 8.94 27.82
N SER A 100 12.28 8.58 28.98
CA SER A 100 13.73 8.41 29.13
C SER A 100 14.27 7.30 28.24
N THR A 101 13.61 6.14 28.24
CA THR A 101 14.00 5.00 27.39
C THR A 101 13.96 5.36 25.90
N TRP A 102 12.92 6.13 25.50
CA TRP A 102 12.80 6.56 24.10
C TRP A 102 13.90 7.57 23.73
N ALA A 103 14.15 8.56 24.58
CA ALA A 103 15.20 9.55 24.38
C ALA A 103 16.59 8.93 24.27
N GLU A 104 16.93 8.00 25.19
CA GLU A 104 18.20 7.27 25.19
C GLU A 104 18.33 6.38 23.94
N GLY A 105 17.23 5.70 23.58
CA GLY A 105 17.17 4.87 22.38
C GLY A 105 17.44 5.65 21.11
N LEU A 106 16.85 6.82 20.95
CA LEU A 106 17.07 7.71 19.80
C LEU A 106 18.48 8.32 19.82
N ALA A 107 18.95 8.79 20.98
CA ALA A 107 20.29 9.37 21.12
C ALA A 107 21.38 8.39 20.70
N GLY A 108 21.22 7.10 20.99
CA GLY A 108 22.10 6.01 20.53
C GLY A 108 22.23 5.88 18.99
N TRP A 109 21.41 6.60 18.23
CA TRP A 109 21.42 6.69 16.76
C TRP A 109 21.74 8.08 16.24
N GLY A 110 22.08 9.02 17.12
CA GLY A 110 22.28 10.43 16.77
C GLY A 110 20.98 11.13 16.34
N VAL A 111 19.85 10.65 16.81
CA VAL A 111 18.53 11.23 16.60
C VAL A 111 18.12 11.97 17.87
N ASP A 112 17.74 13.22 17.75
CA ASP A 112 17.26 14.06 18.84
C ASP A 112 15.90 14.70 18.53
N GLY A 113 15.37 15.46 19.48
CA GLY A 113 14.10 16.16 19.34
C GLY A 113 14.05 17.14 18.18
N SER A 114 15.19 17.72 17.79
CA SER A 114 15.26 18.66 16.65
C SER A 114 14.94 17.94 15.32
N ARG A 115 15.41 16.71 15.16
CA ARG A 115 15.09 15.89 13.99
C ARG A 115 13.61 15.50 13.96
N ILE A 116 13.01 15.17 15.12
CA ILE A 116 11.58 14.92 15.24
C ILE A 116 10.77 16.16 14.88
N ALA A 117 11.16 17.33 15.41
CA ALA A 117 10.53 18.61 15.08
C ALA A 117 10.60 18.92 13.57
N SER A 118 11.76 18.65 12.95
CA SER A 118 11.96 18.81 11.52
C SER A 118 11.03 17.91 10.71
N LEU A 119 10.90 16.62 11.07
CA LEU A 119 9.97 15.69 10.43
C LEU A 119 8.53 16.21 10.52
N ARG A 120 8.08 16.66 11.69
CA ARG A 120 6.73 17.24 11.86
C ARG A 120 6.48 18.49 11.02
N ALA A 121 7.49 19.31 10.85
CA ALA A 121 7.41 20.54 10.06
C ALA A 121 7.44 20.25 8.55
N SER A 122 8.17 19.22 8.12
CA SER A 122 8.36 18.90 6.70
C SER A 122 7.14 18.30 6.02
N ALA A 123 6.26 17.61 6.76
CA ALA A 123 5.16 16.87 6.17
C ALA A 123 3.84 17.06 6.92
N ARG A 124 2.72 17.00 6.19
CA ARG A 124 1.39 16.82 6.78
C ARG A 124 1.17 15.32 7.01
N MET A 125 0.75 14.94 8.21
CA MET A 125 0.44 13.55 8.54
C MET A 125 -1.05 13.39 8.83
N GLY A 126 -1.71 12.40 8.20
CA GLY A 126 -3.14 12.16 8.38
C GLY A 126 -3.50 10.69 8.36
N VAL A 127 -4.47 10.31 9.19
CA VAL A 127 -5.09 8.98 9.19
C VAL A 127 -6.42 9.07 8.47
N TYR A 128 -6.61 8.16 7.52
CA TYR A 128 -7.83 8.00 6.74
C TYR A 128 -8.49 6.66 7.07
N THR A 129 -9.83 6.70 7.25
CA THR A 129 -10.62 5.53 7.68
C THR A 129 -11.78 5.29 6.70
N PRO A 130 -11.56 4.58 5.58
CA PRO A 130 -12.64 4.19 4.69
C PRO A 130 -13.73 3.42 5.46
N GLY A 131 -14.99 3.71 5.20
CA GLY A 131 -16.10 3.04 5.89
C GLY A 131 -16.22 3.35 7.38
N SER A 132 -15.51 4.36 7.91
CA SER A 132 -15.55 4.74 9.33
C SER A 132 -15.34 6.25 9.52
N THR A 133 -15.88 6.78 10.62
CA THR A 133 -15.71 8.17 11.05
C THR A 133 -14.73 8.30 12.22
N ALA A 134 -13.97 7.25 12.52
CA ALA A 134 -13.04 7.25 13.66
C ALA A 134 -11.86 8.22 13.47
N ALA A 135 -11.46 8.47 12.21
CA ALA A 135 -10.51 9.52 11.84
C ALA A 135 -11.07 10.29 10.63
N THR A 136 -10.25 10.58 9.60
CA THR A 136 -10.74 11.24 8.38
C THR A 136 -11.46 10.23 7.48
N PRO A 137 -12.79 10.31 7.31
CA PRO A 137 -13.50 9.42 6.41
C PRO A 137 -13.03 9.62 4.97
N LEU A 138 -12.87 8.52 4.23
CA LEU A 138 -12.49 8.53 2.83
C LEU A 138 -13.61 7.92 1.99
N ASN A 139 -14.18 8.71 1.08
CA ASN A 139 -15.20 8.25 0.16
C ASN A 139 -14.54 7.45 -0.99
N LEU A 140 -14.69 6.14 -0.97
CA LEU A 140 -14.12 5.24 -1.98
C LEU A 140 -15.11 4.80 -3.05
N VAL A 141 -16.40 4.88 -2.76
CA VAL A 141 -17.46 4.45 -3.69
C VAL A 141 -17.94 5.61 -4.54
N GLY A 142 -18.01 6.80 -3.93
CA GLY A 142 -18.41 8.02 -4.61
C GLY A 142 -19.83 7.95 -5.20
N ASP A 143 -20.03 8.76 -6.18
CA ASP A 143 -21.21 8.85 -7.03
C ASP A 143 -21.04 8.07 -8.35
N LEU A 144 -20.15 7.07 -8.38
CA LEU A 144 -19.78 6.31 -9.58
C LEU A 144 -19.49 7.24 -10.79
N ALA A 145 -18.88 8.39 -10.51
CA ALA A 145 -18.55 9.36 -11.55
C ALA A 145 -17.44 8.82 -12.46
N ALA A 146 -17.53 9.17 -13.74
CA ALA A 146 -16.44 8.90 -14.66
C ALA A 146 -15.14 9.54 -14.19
N PRO A 147 -13.98 8.93 -14.45
CA PRO A 147 -12.70 9.53 -14.10
C PRO A 147 -12.56 10.89 -14.79
N THR A 148 -12.24 11.92 -14.01
CA THR A 148 -11.97 13.25 -14.57
C THR A 148 -10.57 13.28 -15.16
N ALA A 149 -10.40 14.05 -16.24
CA ALA A 149 -9.07 14.30 -16.80
C ALA A 149 -8.15 14.91 -15.75
N ALA A 150 -6.90 14.45 -15.70
CA ALA A 150 -5.87 15.16 -14.95
C ALA A 150 -5.73 16.58 -15.48
N ALA A 151 -5.27 17.52 -14.62
CA ALA A 151 -5.18 18.93 -14.94
C ALA A 151 -4.51 19.17 -16.31
N GLY A 152 -5.32 19.53 -17.33
CA GLY A 152 -4.86 19.87 -18.67
C GLY A 152 -4.89 18.76 -19.73
N GLY A 153 -5.38 17.55 -19.43
CA GLY A 153 -5.50 16.44 -20.38
C GLY A 153 -6.93 15.96 -20.59
N ALA A 154 -7.21 15.31 -21.74
CA ALA A 154 -8.45 14.56 -21.93
C ALA A 154 -8.38 13.24 -21.15
N THR A 155 -9.50 12.81 -20.58
CA THR A 155 -9.61 11.44 -20.05
C THR A 155 -9.44 10.46 -21.20
N THR A 156 -8.43 9.60 -21.12
CA THR A 156 -8.18 8.60 -22.15
C THR A 156 -9.18 7.45 -22.00
N GLU A 157 -9.53 6.80 -23.11
CA GLU A 157 -10.37 5.60 -23.10
C GLU A 157 -9.76 4.50 -22.21
N GLU A 158 -8.44 4.36 -22.22
CA GLU A 158 -7.69 3.46 -21.37
C GLU A 158 -7.91 3.73 -19.86
N ALA A 159 -7.93 5.02 -19.45
CA ALA A 159 -8.21 5.40 -18.07
C ALA A 159 -9.65 5.08 -17.65
N ILE A 160 -10.61 5.19 -18.60
CA ILE A 160 -12.00 4.80 -18.37
C ILE A 160 -12.08 3.27 -18.16
N VAL A 161 -11.44 2.50 -19.03
CA VAL A 161 -11.45 1.03 -18.95
C VAL A 161 -10.83 0.55 -17.64
N ASP A 162 -9.67 1.06 -17.27
CA ASP A 162 -9.00 0.69 -16.00
C ASP A 162 -9.89 1.00 -14.77
N GLU A 163 -10.57 2.13 -14.76
CA GLU A 163 -11.46 2.51 -13.66
C GLU A 163 -12.73 1.65 -13.63
N VAL A 164 -13.32 1.36 -14.80
CA VAL A 164 -14.45 0.43 -14.93
C VAL A 164 -14.08 -0.93 -14.34
N GLU A 165 -12.91 -1.46 -14.68
CA GLU A 165 -12.44 -2.76 -14.20
C GLU A 165 -12.24 -2.74 -12.68
N ALA A 166 -11.57 -1.73 -12.15
CA ALA A 166 -11.30 -1.60 -10.72
C ALA A 166 -12.59 -1.43 -9.91
N LEU A 167 -13.52 -0.60 -10.37
CA LEU A 167 -14.78 -0.37 -9.69
C LEU A 167 -15.68 -1.61 -9.75
N THR A 168 -15.78 -2.25 -10.92
CA THR A 168 -16.56 -3.48 -11.09
C THR A 168 -16.04 -4.60 -10.19
N SER A 169 -14.74 -4.86 -10.24
CA SER A 169 -14.11 -5.90 -9.42
C SER A 169 -14.29 -5.62 -7.92
N GLY A 170 -14.15 -4.36 -7.50
CA GLY A 170 -14.36 -3.96 -6.11
C GLY A 170 -15.81 -4.15 -5.65
N LEU A 171 -16.79 -3.72 -6.43
CA LEU A 171 -18.22 -3.88 -6.10
C LEU A 171 -18.64 -5.35 -6.04
N LEU A 172 -18.14 -6.18 -6.96
CA LEU A 172 -18.44 -7.61 -6.96
C LEU A 172 -17.78 -8.34 -5.78
N ALA A 173 -16.58 -7.95 -5.41
CA ALA A 173 -15.89 -8.49 -4.24
C ALA A 173 -16.66 -8.25 -2.93
N LEU A 174 -17.32 -7.08 -2.76
CA LEU A 174 -18.18 -6.77 -1.61
C LEU A 174 -19.31 -7.78 -1.41
N VAL A 175 -19.77 -8.40 -2.50
CA VAL A 175 -20.88 -9.37 -2.46
C VAL A 175 -20.39 -10.82 -2.66
N GLY A 176 -19.08 -11.03 -2.48
CA GLY A 176 -18.47 -12.35 -2.54
C GLY A 176 -18.47 -12.98 -3.94
N ILE A 177 -18.43 -12.15 -4.99
CA ILE A 177 -18.28 -12.59 -6.37
C ILE A 177 -16.86 -12.29 -6.81
N GLU A 178 -16.05 -13.32 -6.89
CA GLU A 178 -14.70 -13.30 -7.45
C GLU A 178 -14.74 -14.01 -8.81
N GLY A 179 -14.02 -13.49 -9.79
CA GLY A 179 -13.96 -14.13 -11.10
C GLY A 179 -13.05 -13.41 -12.08
N ASP A 180 -12.73 -14.12 -13.15
CA ASP A 180 -12.03 -13.55 -14.28
C ASP A 180 -12.90 -12.47 -14.93
N PRO A 181 -12.40 -11.21 -15.09
CA PRO A 181 -13.14 -10.12 -15.71
C PRO A 181 -13.69 -10.43 -17.10
N LEU A 182 -13.03 -11.31 -17.86
CA LEU A 182 -13.44 -11.70 -19.20
C LEU A 182 -14.40 -12.91 -19.24
N ALA A 183 -14.49 -13.65 -18.14
CA ALA A 183 -15.30 -14.89 -18.08
C ALA A 183 -16.54 -14.77 -17.20
N SER A 184 -16.56 -13.85 -16.22
CA SER A 184 -17.70 -13.67 -15.31
C SER A 184 -18.82 -12.86 -15.97
N PRO A 185 -20.04 -13.44 -16.15
CA PRO A 185 -21.19 -12.70 -16.70
C PRO A 185 -21.57 -11.47 -15.86
N GLU A 186 -21.44 -11.55 -14.53
CA GLU A 186 -21.72 -10.44 -13.63
C GLU A 186 -20.71 -9.30 -13.86
N HIS A 187 -19.43 -9.63 -13.99
CA HIS A 187 -18.39 -8.64 -14.27
C HIS A 187 -18.63 -7.96 -15.62
N LEU A 188 -18.85 -8.76 -16.67
CA LEU A 188 -19.14 -8.24 -18.02
C LEU A 188 -20.37 -7.31 -18.03
N LEU A 189 -21.45 -7.66 -17.32
CA LEU A 189 -22.63 -6.82 -17.24
C LEU A 189 -22.32 -5.49 -16.57
N VAL A 190 -21.77 -5.50 -15.34
CA VAL A 190 -21.53 -4.28 -14.57
C VAL A 190 -20.52 -3.39 -15.27
N ALA A 191 -19.45 -3.95 -15.82
CA ALA A 191 -18.44 -3.21 -16.57
C ALA A 191 -19.04 -2.52 -17.81
N ASN A 192 -19.87 -3.21 -18.58
CA ASN A 192 -20.53 -2.60 -19.75
C ASN A 192 -21.54 -1.52 -19.37
N LEU A 193 -22.24 -1.65 -18.23
CA LEU A 193 -23.16 -0.62 -17.75
C LEU A 193 -22.41 0.65 -17.34
N LEU A 194 -21.32 0.52 -16.61
CA LEU A 194 -20.46 1.64 -16.22
C LEU A 194 -19.81 2.31 -17.44
N HIS A 195 -19.15 1.51 -18.27
CA HIS A 195 -18.48 2.00 -19.47
C HIS A 195 -19.45 2.71 -20.43
N GLY A 196 -20.63 2.12 -20.68
CA GLY A 196 -21.64 2.71 -21.55
C GLY A 196 -22.19 4.04 -21.02
N ALA A 197 -22.40 4.17 -19.72
CA ALA A 197 -22.83 5.43 -19.12
C ALA A 197 -21.73 6.51 -19.21
N TRP A 198 -20.51 6.17 -18.85
CA TRP A 198 -19.40 7.13 -18.84
C TRP A 198 -19.00 7.62 -20.24
N THR A 199 -19.04 6.76 -21.24
CA THR A 199 -18.80 7.15 -22.63
C THR A 199 -19.89 8.07 -23.21
N GLN A 200 -21.11 8.03 -22.64
CA GLN A 200 -22.22 8.92 -22.97
C GLN A 200 -22.24 10.19 -22.10
N GLY A 201 -21.28 10.35 -21.18
CA GLY A 201 -21.23 11.48 -20.27
C GLY A 201 -22.29 11.43 -19.15
N GLU A 202 -22.89 10.27 -18.93
CA GLU A 202 -23.88 10.10 -17.86
C GLU A 202 -23.20 9.90 -16.49
N GLN A 203 -23.78 10.52 -15.48
CA GLN A 203 -23.45 10.28 -14.08
C GLN A 203 -24.28 9.10 -13.59
N LEU A 204 -23.60 8.10 -13.02
CA LEU A 204 -24.27 6.98 -12.35
C LEU A 204 -24.09 7.10 -10.84
N ASP A 205 -25.15 6.71 -10.13
CA ASP A 205 -25.07 6.36 -8.71
C ASP A 205 -25.38 4.87 -8.52
N LEU A 206 -25.13 4.35 -7.31
CA LEU A 206 -25.39 2.94 -7.04
C LEU A 206 -26.86 2.54 -7.19
N PRO A 207 -27.87 3.31 -6.75
CA PRO A 207 -29.27 3.00 -6.99
C PRO A 207 -29.61 2.88 -8.48
N THR A 208 -29.09 3.79 -9.31
CA THR A 208 -29.30 3.75 -10.76
C THR A 208 -28.59 2.53 -11.38
N LEU A 209 -27.37 2.22 -10.93
CA LEU A 209 -26.66 1.02 -11.38
C LEU A 209 -27.46 -0.25 -11.06
N LEU A 210 -28.00 -0.38 -9.83
CA LEU A 210 -28.83 -1.53 -9.45
C LEU A 210 -30.07 -1.67 -10.31
N THR A 211 -30.74 -0.56 -10.63
CA THR A 211 -31.90 -0.56 -11.53
C THR A 211 -31.49 -1.03 -12.93
N ARG A 212 -30.33 -0.59 -13.43
CA ARG A 212 -29.81 -1.01 -14.74
C ARG A 212 -29.32 -2.46 -14.74
N ILE A 213 -28.84 -2.99 -13.62
CA ILE A 213 -28.52 -4.42 -13.51
C ILE A 213 -29.78 -5.27 -13.68
N GLN A 214 -30.91 -4.88 -13.09
CA GLN A 214 -32.18 -5.60 -13.22
C GLN A 214 -32.79 -5.46 -14.61
N ALA A 215 -32.79 -4.24 -15.17
CA ALA A 215 -33.33 -3.88 -16.46
C ALA A 215 -32.29 -3.16 -17.31
N PRO A 216 -31.32 -3.88 -17.91
CA PRO A 216 -30.25 -3.26 -18.68
C PRO A 216 -30.79 -2.55 -19.93
N PRO A 217 -30.23 -1.37 -20.27
CA PRO A 217 -30.63 -0.62 -21.48
C PRO A 217 -30.19 -1.30 -22.77
N MET A 218 -29.29 -2.29 -22.68
CA MET A 218 -28.77 -3.04 -23.82
C MET A 218 -29.49 -4.40 -23.97
N ARG A 219 -29.60 -4.89 -25.19
CA ARG A 219 -30.15 -6.22 -25.50
C ARG A 219 -29.06 -7.28 -25.77
N ARG A 220 -27.83 -6.82 -25.99
CA ARG A 220 -26.70 -7.69 -26.31
C ARG A 220 -25.52 -7.35 -25.40
N LEU A 221 -24.76 -8.37 -25.06
CA LEU A 221 -23.47 -8.26 -24.40
C LEU A 221 -22.41 -8.84 -25.36
N GLY A 222 -21.58 -7.97 -25.93
CA GLY A 222 -20.78 -8.33 -27.08
C GLY A 222 -21.69 -8.70 -28.28
N VAL A 223 -21.53 -9.90 -28.83
CA VAL A 223 -22.30 -10.42 -29.97
C VAL A 223 -23.50 -11.27 -29.55
N MET A 224 -23.59 -11.66 -28.27
CA MET A 224 -24.61 -12.57 -27.76
C MET A 224 -25.82 -11.80 -27.19
N ASP A 225 -26.98 -12.47 -27.20
CA ASP A 225 -28.16 -11.98 -26.49
C ASP A 225 -27.90 -11.93 -24.99
N LEU A 226 -28.32 -10.84 -24.37
CA LEU A 226 -28.05 -10.59 -22.94
C LEU A 226 -28.64 -11.67 -22.03
N ASP A 227 -29.87 -12.13 -22.33
CA ASP A 227 -30.54 -13.13 -21.49
C ASP A 227 -29.90 -14.50 -21.62
N THR A 228 -29.16 -14.74 -22.70
CA THR A 228 -28.32 -15.95 -22.86
C THR A 228 -27.06 -15.87 -22.00
N VAL A 229 -26.42 -14.71 -21.90
CA VAL A 229 -25.18 -14.53 -21.13
C VAL A 229 -25.48 -14.45 -19.64
N ILE A 230 -26.49 -13.65 -19.26
CA ILE A 230 -26.89 -13.45 -17.87
C ILE A 230 -28.42 -13.33 -17.78
N PRO A 231 -29.14 -14.43 -17.45
CA PRO A 231 -30.60 -14.43 -17.37
C PRO A 231 -31.19 -13.45 -16.35
N PRO A 232 -32.46 -13.04 -16.48
CA PRO A 232 -33.09 -12.05 -15.60
C PRO A 232 -33.09 -12.40 -14.11
N ASP A 233 -33.24 -13.67 -13.76
CA ASP A 233 -33.19 -14.17 -12.38
C ASP A 233 -31.80 -13.98 -11.76
N ARG A 234 -30.75 -14.23 -12.53
CA ARG A 234 -29.36 -14.05 -12.11
C ARG A 234 -29.02 -12.57 -11.95
N ARG A 235 -29.49 -11.70 -12.83
CA ARG A 235 -29.38 -10.23 -12.71
C ARG A 235 -30.09 -9.73 -11.45
N THR A 236 -31.28 -10.23 -11.19
CA THR A 236 -32.04 -9.88 -9.99
C THR A 236 -31.31 -10.35 -8.71
N ALA A 237 -30.76 -11.55 -8.71
CA ALA A 237 -29.97 -12.05 -7.58
C ALA A 237 -28.72 -11.18 -7.32
N LEU A 238 -28.02 -10.71 -8.36
CA LEU A 238 -26.90 -9.79 -8.24
C LEU A 238 -27.36 -8.44 -7.64
N ALA A 239 -28.44 -7.87 -8.17
CA ALA A 239 -28.99 -6.60 -7.68
C ALA A 239 -29.42 -6.70 -6.20
N VAL A 240 -30.04 -7.80 -5.79
CA VAL A 240 -30.42 -8.03 -4.39
C VAL A 240 -29.18 -8.10 -3.48
N ARG A 241 -28.13 -8.77 -3.89
CA ARG A 241 -26.86 -8.82 -3.13
C ARG A 241 -26.26 -7.44 -2.96
N LEU A 242 -26.11 -6.68 -4.03
CA LEU A 242 -25.57 -5.32 -3.99
C LEU A 242 -26.49 -4.37 -3.18
N ASN A 243 -27.81 -4.52 -3.28
CA ASN A 243 -28.76 -3.76 -2.46
C ASN A 243 -28.58 -4.06 -0.96
N GLY A 244 -28.19 -5.29 -0.59
CA GLY A 244 -27.88 -5.64 0.79
C GLY A 244 -26.75 -4.79 1.37
N VAL A 245 -25.74 -4.48 0.56
CA VAL A 245 -24.64 -3.58 0.94
C VAL A 245 -25.16 -2.15 1.15
N LEU A 246 -25.93 -1.62 0.18
CA LEU A 246 -26.55 -0.28 0.27
C LEU A 246 -27.48 -0.11 1.46
N ALA A 247 -28.25 -1.15 1.77
CA ALA A 247 -29.21 -1.13 2.87
C ALA A 247 -28.54 -1.32 4.26
N SER A 248 -27.25 -1.66 4.29
CA SER A 248 -26.55 -1.82 5.56
C SER A 248 -26.35 -0.45 6.24
N PRO A 249 -26.58 -0.35 7.58
CA PRO A 249 -26.41 0.92 8.30
C PRO A 249 -25.01 1.54 8.17
N GLY A 250 -23.97 0.71 7.98
CA GLY A 250 -22.59 1.15 7.82
C GLY A 250 -22.28 1.72 6.44
N PHE A 251 -23.10 1.47 5.43
CA PHE A 251 -22.76 1.87 4.05
C PHE A 251 -22.68 3.39 3.85
N SER A 252 -23.45 4.17 4.60
CA SER A 252 -23.39 5.63 4.51
C SER A 252 -21.99 6.19 4.74
N THR A 253 -21.14 5.51 5.52
CA THR A 253 -19.76 5.92 5.79
C THR A 253 -18.82 5.72 4.60
N TRP A 254 -19.19 4.87 3.62
CA TRP A 254 -18.42 4.63 2.41
C TRP A 254 -18.62 5.69 1.31
N VAL A 255 -19.72 6.45 1.42
CA VAL A 255 -20.08 7.53 0.47
C VAL A 255 -19.91 8.92 1.09
N THR A 256 -19.50 9.00 2.35
CA THR A 256 -19.23 10.25 3.05
C THR A 256 -17.73 10.45 3.23
N GLY A 257 -17.33 11.70 3.44
CA GLY A 257 -15.93 12.07 3.69
C GLY A 257 -15.23 12.69 2.48
N ALA A 258 -13.91 12.79 2.59
CA ALA A 258 -13.09 13.35 1.52
C ALA A 258 -13.15 12.46 0.27
N PRO A 259 -13.31 13.04 -0.93
CA PRO A 259 -13.25 12.25 -2.15
C PRO A 259 -11.85 11.62 -2.32
N LEU A 260 -11.81 10.46 -2.98
CA LEU A 260 -10.55 9.78 -3.30
C LEU A 260 -9.79 10.57 -4.37
N ASP A 261 -8.96 11.49 -3.92
CA ASP A 261 -8.06 12.31 -4.73
C ASP A 261 -6.62 12.06 -4.29
N VAL A 262 -5.85 11.35 -5.09
CA VAL A 262 -4.46 10.98 -4.78
C VAL A 262 -3.56 12.19 -4.66
N GLN A 263 -3.77 13.25 -5.44
CA GLN A 263 -3.00 14.49 -5.33
C GLN A 263 -3.18 15.11 -3.94
N ARG A 264 -4.41 15.15 -3.42
CA ARG A 264 -4.69 15.67 -2.07
C ARG A 264 -4.26 14.73 -0.95
N LEU A 265 -4.19 13.43 -1.21
CA LEU A 265 -3.62 12.48 -0.25
C LEU A 265 -2.12 12.65 -0.12
N LEU A 266 -1.42 12.86 -1.25
CA LEU A 266 0.04 12.94 -1.30
C LEU A 266 0.59 14.32 -1.00
N PHE A 267 -0.17 15.39 -1.24
CA PHE A 267 0.30 16.76 -1.04
C PHE A 267 -0.71 17.59 -0.25
N ALA A 268 -0.20 18.39 0.68
CA ALA A 268 -0.99 19.39 1.37
C ALA A 268 -1.28 20.58 0.45
N GLU A 269 -2.25 21.43 0.82
CA GLU A 269 -2.61 22.62 0.04
C GLU A 269 -1.45 23.62 -0.11
N ASP A 270 -0.53 23.64 0.86
CA ASP A 270 0.69 24.46 0.85
C ASP A 270 1.87 23.81 0.07
N GLY A 271 1.62 22.66 -0.57
CA GLY A 271 2.60 21.93 -1.38
C GLY A 271 3.53 20.99 -0.58
N ARG A 272 3.44 20.97 0.75
CA ARG A 272 4.24 20.03 1.55
C ARG A 272 3.84 18.58 1.25
N PRO A 273 4.79 17.63 1.31
CA PRO A 273 4.48 16.21 1.20
C PRO A 273 3.54 15.77 2.33
N SER A 274 2.78 14.76 2.09
CA SER A 274 1.87 14.19 3.09
C SER A 274 2.14 12.72 3.33
N LEU A 275 1.98 12.30 4.60
CA LEU A 275 1.68 10.92 4.93
C LEU A 275 0.17 10.74 4.89
N ALA A 276 -0.33 9.95 3.95
CA ALA A 276 -1.68 9.43 3.97
C ALA A 276 -1.66 8.00 4.51
N CYS A 277 -1.87 7.84 5.82
CA CYS A 277 -1.99 6.54 6.45
C CYS A 277 -3.46 6.08 6.36
N VAL A 278 -3.73 5.10 5.49
CA VAL A 278 -5.07 4.53 5.32
C VAL A 278 -5.16 3.26 6.16
N THR A 279 -5.78 3.35 7.32
CA THR A 279 -5.99 2.18 8.17
C THR A 279 -7.22 1.40 7.74
N LEU A 280 -7.06 0.08 7.64
CA LEU A 280 -8.05 -0.86 7.14
C LEU A 280 -8.41 -1.93 8.19
N SER A 281 -7.88 -1.82 9.41
CA SER A 281 -7.98 -2.85 10.46
C SER A 281 -9.41 -3.14 10.89
N HIS A 282 -10.30 -2.15 10.76
CA HIS A 282 -11.71 -2.24 11.12
C HIS A 282 -12.60 -2.87 10.02
N LEU A 283 -12.04 -3.07 8.83
CA LEU A 283 -12.77 -3.58 7.66
C LEU A 283 -12.75 -5.11 7.59
N SER A 284 -13.80 -5.69 7.05
CA SER A 284 -13.81 -7.09 6.62
C SER A 284 -12.87 -7.33 5.44
N ASP A 285 -12.55 -8.58 5.12
CA ASP A 285 -11.65 -8.90 4.02
C ASP A 285 -12.17 -8.39 2.66
N ALA A 286 -13.48 -8.52 2.39
CA ALA A 286 -14.09 -7.99 1.17
C ALA A 286 -14.01 -6.46 1.09
N GLU A 287 -14.26 -5.77 2.18
CA GLU A 287 -14.15 -4.31 2.27
C GLU A 287 -12.70 -3.85 2.09
N ARG A 288 -11.72 -4.57 2.67
CA ARG A 288 -10.29 -4.29 2.44
C ARG A 288 -9.92 -4.44 0.97
N GLN A 289 -10.40 -5.52 0.31
CA GLN A 289 -10.17 -5.72 -1.13
C GLN A 289 -10.73 -4.54 -1.95
N LEU A 290 -11.95 -4.10 -1.68
CA LEU A 290 -12.53 -2.90 -2.32
C LEU A 290 -11.64 -1.67 -2.08
N ALA A 291 -11.34 -1.37 -0.81
CA ALA A 291 -10.60 -0.17 -0.43
C ALA A 291 -9.22 -0.12 -1.12
N VAL A 292 -8.45 -1.19 -1.02
CA VAL A 292 -7.11 -1.27 -1.62
C VAL A 292 -7.20 -1.19 -3.15
N THR A 293 -8.12 -1.91 -3.79
CA THR A 293 -8.30 -1.86 -5.24
C THR A 293 -8.62 -0.45 -5.73
N ARG A 294 -9.56 0.24 -5.08
CA ARG A 294 -9.97 1.61 -5.43
C ARG A 294 -8.82 2.60 -5.27
N ILE A 295 -8.09 2.52 -4.16
CA ILE A 295 -6.95 3.42 -3.88
C ILE A 295 -5.83 3.20 -4.89
N LEU A 296 -5.46 1.95 -5.18
CA LEU A 296 -4.40 1.65 -6.14
C LEU A 296 -4.78 2.00 -7.57
N ALA A 297 -6.04 1.82 -7.97
CA ALA A 297 -6.54 2.26 -9.28
C ALA A 297 -6.47 3.80 -9.42
N ALA A 298 -6.87 4.54 -8.39
CA ALA A 298 -6.73 5.99 -8.38
C ALA A 298 -5.26 6.43 -8.45
N LEU A 299 -4.36 5.71 -7.77
CA LEU A 299 -2.92 5.96 -7.83
C LEU A 299 -2.36 5.72 -9.25
N ILE A 300 -2.79 4.64 -9.92
CA ILE A 300 -2.37 4.33 -11.30
C ILE A 300 -2.77 5.48 -12.23
N ARG A 301 -4.01 5.95 -12.14
CA ARG A 301 -4.45 7.12 -12.93
C ARG A 301 -3.62 8.36 -12.62
N TRP A 302 -3.38 8.63 -11.33
CA TRP A 302 -2.63 9.80 -10.91
C TRP A 302 -1.21 9.81 -11.47
N TYR A 303 -0.44 8.72 -11.32
CA TYR A 303 0.93 8.71 -11.80
C TYR A 303 1.04 8.72 -13.32
N ARG A 304 0.13 8.05 -14.05
CA ARG A 304 0.11 8.09 -15.53
C ARG A 304 -0.14 9.48 -16.09
N ALA A 305 -0.77 10.36 -15.32
CA ALA A 305 -0.96 11.76 -15.66
C ALA A 305 0.27 12.63 -15.36
N GLN A 306 1.29 12.10 -14.68
CA GLN A 306 2.52 12.82 -14.36
C GLN A 306 3.55 12.73 -15.49
N PRO A 307 4.42 13.72 -15.66
CA PRO A 307 5.58 13.58 -16.55
C PRO A 307 6.51 12.48 -16.04
N GLY A 308 7.17 11.77 -16.96
CA GLY A 308 8.18 10.77 -16.61
C GLY A 308 9.35 11.38 -15.84
N THR A 309 9.95 10.57 -14.95
CA THR A 309 11.12 10.95 -14.14
C THR A 309 11.84 9.71 -13.65
N ASP A 310 13.13 9.81 -13.40
CA ASP A 310 13.97 8.82 -12.73
C ASP A 310 14.10 9.07 -11.21
N GLN A 311 13.66 10.24 -10.74
CA GLN A 311 13.65 10.59 -9.32
C GLN A 311 12.40 10.08 -8.62
N LEU A 312 12.51 9.72 -7.34
CA LEU A 312 11.38 9.29 -6.52
C LEU A 312 10.42 10.47 -6.29
N ARG A 313 9.19 10.35 -6.79
CA ARG A 313 8.13 11.35 -6.67
C ARG A 313 7.17 11.05 -5.52
N ALA A 314 6.89 9.77 -5.29
CA ALA A 314 6.01 9.31 -4.22
C ALA A 314 6.36 7.88 -3.84
N LEU A 315 6.16 7.55 -2.56
CA LEU A 315 6.35 6.21 -2.03
C LEU A 315 5.00 5.61 -1.62
N VAL A 316 4.74 4.39 -2.04
CA VAL A 316 3.60 3.59 -1.57
C VAL A 316 4.13 2.51 -0.64
N TYR A 317 3.59 2.43 0.55
CA TYR A 317 3.96 1.39 1.52
C TYR A 317 2.73 0.55 1.85
N ILE A 318 2.84 -0.77 1.72
CA ILE A 318 1.77 -1.70 2.10
C ILE A 318 2.31 -2.58 3.23
N ASP A 319 1.80 -2.37 4.44
CA ASP A 319 2.10 -3.26 5.56
C ASP A 319 1.27 -4.54 5.44
N GLU A 320 1.92 -5.68 5.60
CA GLU A 320 1.28 -7.02 5.49
C GLU A 320 0.47 -7.20 4.19
N VAL A 321 1.20 -7.27 3.08
CA VAL A 321 0.61 -7.46 1.74
C VAL A 321 0.02 -8.86 1.51
N ALA A 322 0.16 -9.77 2.48
CA ALA A 322 -0.46 -11.11 2.45
C ALA A 322 -1.97 -11.01 2.16
N GLY A 323 -2.45 -11.82 1.20
CA GLY A 323 -3.84 -11.80 0.77
C GLY A 323 -4.17 -10.79 -0.34
N TYR A 324 -3.30 -9.78 -0.63
CA TYR A 324 -3.56 -8.81 -1.70
C TYR A 324 -2.92 -9.20 -3.04
N ALA A 325 -1.81 -9.93 -3.04
CA ALA A 325 -1.17 -10.43 -4.26
C ALA A 325 -0.69 -11.89 -4.10
N PRO A 326 -1.58 -12.84 -3.78
CA PRO A 326 -1.21 -14.23 -3.54
C PRO A 326 -0.77 -14.94 -4.83
N PRO A 327 0.02 -16.04 -4.74
CA PRO A 327 0.54 -16.75 -5.91
C PRO A 327 -0.53 -17.33 -6.83
N THR A 328 -1.57 -17.91 -6.25
CA THR A 328 -2.57 -18.73 -6.99
C THR A 328 -3.92 -18.07 -7.15
N ALA A 329 -4.42 -17.38 -6.10
CA ALA A 329 -5.67 -16.66 -6.20
C ALA A 329 -5.48 -15.32 -6.95
N ALA A 330 -6.58 -14.77 -7.47
CA ALA A 330 -6.60 -13.52 -8.21
C ALA A 330 -7.60 -12.54 -7.58
N PRO A 331 -7.37 -12.07 -6.32
CA PRO A 331 -8.21 -11.04 -5.74
C PRO A 331 -8.11 -9.75 -6.55
N ALA A 332 -9.12 -8.88 -6.42
CA ALA A 332 -9.22 -7.62 -7.16
C ALA A 332 -7.98 -6.71 -7.03
N THR A 333 -7.29 -6.80 -5.90
CA THR A 333 -6.07 -6.02 -5.60
C THR A 333 -4.82 -6.48 -6.34
N LYS A 334 -4.79 -7.74 -6.80
CA LYS A 334 -3.57 -8.34 -7.39
C LYS A 334 -3.12 -7.63 -8.66
N GLN A 335 -4.04 -7.38 -9.60
CA GLN A 335 -3.68 -6.74 -10.87
C GLN A 335 -3.19 -5.29 -10.68
N PRO A 336 -3.83 -4.43 -9.90
CA PRO A 336 -3.29 -3.09 -9.59
C PRO A 336 -1.89 -3.14 -8.99
N ILE A 337 -1.60 -4.02 -8.03
CA ILE A 337 -0.26 -4.17 -7.45
C ILE A 337 0.76 -4.54 -8.54
N LEU A 338 0.48 -5.57 -9.34
CA LEU A 338 1.38 -6.00 -10.41
C LEU A 338 1.57 -4.93 -11.49
N THR A 339 0.56 -4.13 -11.77
CA THR A 339 0.62 -3.00 -12.72
C THR A 339 1.57 -1.92 -12.20
N ILE A 340 1.45 -1.54 -10.93
CA ILE A 340 2.33 -0.54 -10.31
C ILE A 340 3.78 -1.03 -10.34
N LEU A 341 4.04 -2.27 -9.90
CA LEU A 341 5.38 -2.87 -9.90
C LEU A 341 6.03 -2.96 -11.30
N LYS A 342 5.24 -2.93 -12.37
CA LYS A 342 5.76 -2.96 -13.75
C LYS A 342 5.92 -1.58 -14.37
N GLN A 343 5.06 -0.63 -14.05
CA GLN A 343 4.92 0.61 -14.83
C GLN A 343 5.30 1.88 -14.05
N ALA A 344 5.13 1.88 -12.73
CA ALA A 344 5.20 3.10 -11.94
C ALA A 344 6.61 3.71 -11.84
N ARG A 345 7.67 2.89 -12.06
CA ARG A 345 9.06 3.34 -12.11
C ARG A 345 9.27 4.52 -13.05
N ALA A 346 8.70 4.46 -14.25
CA ALA A 346 8.85 5.49 -15.27
C ALA A 346 8.28 6.86 -14.86
N PHE A 347 7.45 6.88 -13.82
CA PHE A 347 6.79 8.06 -13.28
C PHE A 347 7.32 8.47 -11.88
N GLY A 348 8.37 7.80 -11.41
CA GLY A 348 8.98 8.07 -10.12
C GLY A 348 8.15 7.57 -8.93
N VAL A 349 7.28 6.59 -9.09
CA VAL A 349 6.50 6.04 -7.97
C VAL A 349 7.12 4.72 -7.54
N GLY A 350 7.62 4.71 -6.29
CA GLY A 350 8.13 3.53 -5.61
C GLY A 350 7.03 2.80 -4.84
N MET A 351 7.10 1.47 -4.78
CA MET A 351 6.22 0.66 -3.93
C MET A 351 7.07 -0.25 -3.04
N VAL A 352 6.82 -0.22 -1.75
CA VAL A 352 7.44 -1.12 -0.78
C VAL A 352 6.38 -2.03 -0.19
N LEU A 353 6.58 -3.33 -0.37
CA LEU A 353 5.70 -4.38 0.11
C LEU A 353 6.30 -5.03 1.36
N ALA A 354 5.57 -5.01 2.47
CA ALA A 354 6.00 -5.70 3.68
C ALA A 354 5.16 -6.96 3.92
N THR A 355 5.81 -8.07 4.27
CA THR A 355 5.11 -9.31 4.64
C THR A 355 5.93 -10.15 5.60
N GLN A 356 5.25 -11.00 6.36
CA GLN A 356 5.88 -11.96 7.26
C GLN A 356 6.36 -13.21 6.53
N ASN A 357 5.73 -13.53 5.43
CA ASN A 357 5.95 -14.79 4.73
C ASN A 357 6.10 -14.57 3.22
N PRO A 358 7.29 -14.79 2.65
CA PRO A 358 7.51 -14.62 1.21
C PRO A 358 6.69 -15.55 0.33
N VAL A 359 6.19 -16.68 0.87
CA VAL A 359 5.35 -17.62 0.10
C VAL A 359 3.94 -17.10 -0.15
N ASP A 360 3.51 -16.07 0.57
CA ASP A 360 2.19 -15.45 0.40
C ASP A 360 2.13 -14.43 -0.74
N LEU A 361 3.27 -14.11 -1.35
CA LEU A 361 3.36 -13.19 -2.48
C LEU A 361 3.55 -13.91 -3.81
N ASP A 362 2.89 -13.36 -4.84
CA ASP A 362 3.12 -13.77 -6.22
C ASP A 362 4.59 -13.53 -6.60
N TYR A 363 5.20 -14.52 -7.24
CA TYR A 363 6.58 -14.44 -7.70
C TYR A 363 6.84 -13.23 -8.60
N LYS A 364 5.85 -12.85 -9.45
CA LYS A 364 5.96 -11.66 -10.30
C LYS A 364 6.03 -10.36 -9.51
N ALA A 365 5.41 -10.31 -8.33
CA ALA A 365 5.55 -9.15 -7.44
C ALA A 365 6.98 -9.08 -6.87
N LEU A 366 7.50 -10.21 -6.39
CA LEU A 366 8.84 -10.29 -5.84
C LEU A 366 9.93 -9.98 -6.87
N SER A 367 9.86 -10.55 -8.08
CA SER A 367 10.87 -10.38 -9.12
C SER A 367 10.99 -8.96 -9.69
N ASN A 368 10.01 -8.10 -9.44
CA ASN A 368 10.06 -6.69 -9.84
C ASN A 368 10.68 -5.78 -8.77
N ALA A 369 11.03 -6.29 -7.59
CA ALA A 369 11.64 -5.49 -6.55
C ALA A 369 13.17 -5.43 -6.70
N GLY A 370 13.71 -4.21 -6.75
CA GLY A 370 15.15 -3.95 -6.82
C GLY A 370 15.85 -3.93 -5.47
N THR A 371 15.11 -3.63 -4.38
CA THR A 371 15.64 -3.50 -3.02
C THR A 371 14.96 -4.48 -2.08
N TRP A 372 15.74 -5.26 -1.37
CA TRP A 372 15.28 -6.28 -0.44
C TRP A 372 15.85 -6.03 0.96
N MET A 373 14.97 -5.94 1.94
CA MET A 373 15.30 -5.81 3.34
C MET A 373 14.78 -7.05 4.08
N ILE A 374 15.65 -8.01 4.31
CA ILE A 374 15.28 -9.34 4.78
C ILE A 374 15.63 -9.46 6.26
N GLY A 375 14.63 -9.53 7.11
CA GLY A 375 14.77 -9.85 8.52
C GLY A 375 14.71 -11.36 8.77
N ARG A 376 14.67 -11.73 10.05
CA ARG A 376 14.57 -13.14 10.47
C ARG A 376 13.31 -13.79 9.88
N LEU A 377 13.45 -14.97 9.29
CA LEU A 377 12.36 -15.78 8.73
C LEU A 377 11.95 -16.90 9.70
N GLN A 378 10.73 -17.40 9.55
CA GLN A 378 10.15 -18.33 10.50
C GLN A 378 10.55 -19.78 10.23
N THR A 379 10.61 -20.20 8.95
CA THR A 379 10.88 -21.59 8.57
C THR A 379 11.98 -21.70 7.52
N GLU A 380 12.66 -22.86 7.49
CA GLU A 380 13.62 -23.20 6.44
C GLU A 380 12.98 -23.20 5.03
N ARG A 381 11.68 -23.54 4.95
CA ARG A 381 10.94 -23.50 3.68
C ARG A 381 10.79 -22.08 3.14
N ASP A 382 10.49 -21.12 4.01
CA ASP A 382 10.35 -19.70 3.62
C ASP A 382 11.69 -19.17 3.14
N LYS A 383 12.77 -19.56 3.84
CA LYS A 383 14.14 -19.19 3.49
C LYS A 383 14.56 -19.77 2.14
N ALA A 384 14.34 -21.07 1.92
CA ALA A 384 14.67 -21.74 0.65
C ALA A 384 13.94 -21.06 -0.53
N ARG A 385 12.64 -20.79 -0.37
CA ARG A 385 11.85 -20.13 -1.42
C ARG A 385 12.30 -18.70 -1.71
N LEU A 386 12.69 -17.96 -0.67
CA LEU A 386 13.28 -16.63 -0.84
C LEU A 386 14.60 -16.70 -1.61
N LEU A 387 15.48 -17.63 -1.23
CA LEU A 387 16.79 -17.82 -1.89
C LEU A 387 16.63 -18.20 -3.36
N ASP A 388 15.67 -19.08 -3.69
CA ASP A 388 15.33 -19.41 -5.08
C ASP A 388 14.87 -18.17 -5.86
N GLY A 389 14.06 -17.33 -5.23
CA GLY A 389 13.61 -16.06 -5.80
C GLY A 389 14.76 -15.08 -6.07
N LEU A 390 15.63 -14.89 -5.09
CA LEU A 390 16.80 -14.01 -5.21
C LEU A 390 17.81 -14.52 -6.26
N ALA A 391 18.10 -15.81 -6.26
CA ALA A 391 19.00 -16.42 -7.26
C ALA A 391 18.49 -16.21 -8.69
N SER A 392 17.17 -16.29 -8.90
CA SER A 392 16.55 -16.04 -10.20
C SER A 392 16.58 -14.58 -10.61
N ALA A 393 16.55 -13.64 -9.66
CA ALA A 393 16.56 -12.21 -9.92
C ALA A 393 17.96 -11.63 -10.15
N THR A 394 19.00 -12.22 -9.56
CA THR A 394 20.34 -11.61 -9.47
C THR A 394 21.43 -12.32 -10.27
N GLY A 395 21.18 -13.52 -10.80
CA GLY A 395 22.06 -14.19 -11.80
C GLY A 395 23.51 -14.48 -11.38
N GLY A 396 23.89 -14.36 -10.10
CA GLY A 396 25.29 -14.55 -9.70
C GLY A 396 25.59 -14.43 -8.19
N THR A 397 24.58 -14.29 -7.38
CA THR A 397 24.78 -14.14 -5.93
C THR A 397 25.11 -15.50 -5.28
N ASP A 398 26.07 -15.53 -4.36
CA ASP A 398 26.37 -16.73 -3.56
C ASP A 398 25.19 -17.02 -2.61
N VAL A 399 24.33 -17.95 -3.02
CA VAL A 399 23.14 -18.38 -2.27
C VAL A 399 23.54 -18.93 -0.90
N ALA A 400 24.70 -19.57 -0.77
CA ALA A 400 25.16 -20.12 0.50
C ALA A 400 25.61 -19.01 1.48
N GLU A 401 26.11 -17.90 0.99
CA GLU A 401 26.45 -16.73 1.78
C GLU A 401 25.18 -16.01 2.27
N LEU A 402 24.19 -15.82 1.37
CA LEU A 402 22.87 -15.26 1.73
C LEU A 402 22.18 -16.12 2.80
N ASP A 403 22.18 -17.44 2.63
CA ASP A 403 21.59 -18.39 3.60
C ASP A 403 22.19 -18.23 4.98
N ARG A 404 23.52 -18.20 5.07
CA ARG A 404 24.24 -18.00 6.34
C ARG A 404 23.93 -16.64 6.96
N SER A 405 23.90 -15.59 6.14
CA SER A 405 23.62 -14.22 6.59
C SER A 405 22.21 -14.10 7.16
N ILE A 406 21.20 -14.64 6.47
CA ILE A 406 19.79 -14.61 6.93
C ILE A 406 19.63 -15.43 8.21
N SER A 407 20.28 -16.58 8.32
CA SER A 407 20.19 -17.45 9.50
C SER A 407 20.80 -16.82 10.76
N ALA A 408 21.76 -15.91 10.60
CA ALA A 408 22.43 -15.21 11.69
C ALA A 408 21.67 -13.97 12.23
N LEU A 409 20.56 -13.58 11.58
CA LEU A 409 19.84 -12.35 11.94
C LEU A 409 19.11 -12.49 13.28
N GLY A 410 19.30 -11.49 14.15
CA GLY A 410 18.59 -11.29 15.39
C GLY A 410 17.35 -10.37 15.23
N LYS A 411 16.78 -9.97 16.38
CA LYS A 411 15.69 -9.00 16.43
C LYS A 411 16.20 -7.63 15.93
N ARG A 412 15.43 -6.97 15.06
CA ARG A 412 15.75 -5.68 14.42
C ARG A 412 17.00 -5.71 13.53
N GLN A 413 17.50 -6.89 13.20
CA GLN A 413 18.58 -7.07 12.26
C GLN A 413 18.03 -7.50 10.90
N PHE A 414 18.59 -6.92 9.84
CA PHE A 414 18.16 -7.14 8.47
C PHE A 414 19.37 -7.33 7.54
N LEU A 415 19.14 -8.04 6.45
CA LEU A 415 20.04 -8.10 5.32
C LEU A 415 19.50 -7.15 4.24
N LEU A 416 20.26 -6.12 3.89
CA LEU A 416 19.98 -5.28 2.74
C LEU A 416 20.63 -5.91 1.51
N HIS A 417 19.80 -6.24 0.53
CA HIS A 417 20.25 -6.78 -0.75
C HIS A 417 19.65 -5.98 -1.90
N ARG A 418 20.48 -5.59 -2.86
CA ARG A 418 20.10 -4.85 -4.07
C ARG A 418 20.37 -5.68 -5.31
N THR A 419 19.48 -5.62 -6.28
CA THR A 419 19.66 -6.34 -7.56
C THR A 419 20.70 -5.68 -8.47
N THR A 420 21.25 -4.52 -8.09
CA THR A 420 22.31 -3.80 -8.82
C THR A 420 23.69 -4.44 -8.71
N GLY A 421 23.83 -5.55 -7.97
CA GLY A 421 25.08 -6.30 -7.84
C GLY A 421 25.98 -5.87 -6.67
N GLU A 422 25.53 -4.96 -5.82
CA GLU A 422 26.22 -4.62 -4.59
C GLU A 422 26.20 -5.79 -3.61
N PRO A 423 27.27 -5.99 -2.80
CA PRO A 423 27.26 -7.02 -1.76
C PRO A 423 26.11 -6.83 -0.76
N ALA A 424 25.49 -7.92 -0.40
CA ALA A 424 24.45 -7.88 0.63
C ALA A 424 25.06 -7.51 1.99
N THR A 425 24.44 -6.54 2.69
CA THR A 425 24.97 -5.98 3.93
C THR A 425 24.02 -6.25 5.09
N ARG A 426 24.55 -6.84 6.19
CA ARG A 426 23.77 -6.97 7.43
C ARG A 426 23.79 -5.66 8.21
N PHE A 427 22.62 -5.25 8.69
CA PHE A 427 22.48 -4.04 9.49
C PHE A 427 21.44 -4.21 10.60
N THR A 428 21.53 -3.38 11.63
CA THR A 428 20.45 -3.21 12.61
C THR A 428 19.73 -1.88 12.36
N THR A 429 18.38 -1.92 12.33
CA THR A 429 17.60 -0.72 12.05
C THR A 429 17.62 0.24 13.24
N ARG A 430 17.72 1.55 12.94
CA ARG A 430 17.60 2.60 13.94
C ARG A 430 16.24 2.58 14.65
N TRP A 431 16.13 3.28 15.76
CA TRP A 431 14.83 3.54 16.35
C TRP A 431 14.03 4.51 15.49
N ALA A 432 12.71 4.28 15.42
CA ALA A 432 11.79 5.20 14.82
C ALA A 432 11.63 6.47 15.69
N MET A 433 11.31 7.59 15.06
CA MET A 433 11.05 8.87 15.73
C MET A 433 9.62 8.95 16.27
N SER A 434 8.75 8.06 15.76
CA SER A 434 7.32 7.96 16.07
C SER A 434 6.97 6.68 16.79
#